data_8aba23271195cc0516f7f6dc20cb1e1d
#
_entry.id   8aba23271195cc0516f7f6dc20cb1e1d
#
_cell.length_a   1.000
_cell.length_b   1.000
_cell.length_c   1.000
_cell.angle_alpha   90.00
_cell.angle_beta   90.00
_cell.angle_gamma   90.00
#
_symmetry.space_group_name_H-M   'P 1'
#
loop_
_entity.id
_entity.type
_entity.pdbx_description
1 polymer ?
#
loop_
_entity_poly.entity_id
_entity_poly.type
_entity_poly.pdbx_seq_one_letter_code
_entity_poly.pdbx_strand_id
1 'polypeptide(L)' 'MNALMPLSMAGPGQEVRLVGIRGGWGIRRRLADMGLTPGEKVWVVQSGPSGPLLIAVRDSRLALGRGMAHKIMVEPI' A
#
# COMPACT_ATOMS: atom_id res chain seq x y z
N MET A 1 15.54 2.37 -13.25
CA MET A 1 14.84 1.09 -13.27
C MET A 1 13.90 0.99 -12.08
N ASN A 2 12.62 0.78 -12.33
CA ASN A 2 11.64 0.74 -11.27
C ASN A 2 11.67 -0.61 -10.55
N ALA A 3 11.74 -0.56 -9.25
CA ALA A 3 11.72 -1.75 -8.43
C ALA A 3 10.32 -1.93 -7.87
N LEU A 4 9.47 -2.68 -8.57
CA LEU A 4 8.14 -3.00 -8.07
C LEU A 4 8.26 -3.98 -6.92
N MET A 5 7.50 -3.69 -5.87
CA MET A 5 7.47 -4.58 -4.72
C MET A 5 6.08 -4.51 -4.07
N PRO A 6 5.70 -5.55 -3.33
CA PRO A 6 4.49 -5.45 -2.52
C PRO A 6 4.63 -4.37 -1.45
N LEU A 7 3.54 -3.69 -1.15
CA LEU A 7 3.54 -2.68 -0.09
C LEU A 7 4.01 -3.27 1.24
N SER A 8 3.72 -4.55 1.48
CA SER A 8 4.14 -5.23 2.70
C SER A 8 5.65 -5.27 2.88
N MET A 9 6.42 -5.04 1.82
CA MET A 9 7.89 -5.01 1.86
C MET A 9 8.45 -3.62 2.12
N ALA A 10 7.62 -2.59 2.07
CA ALA A 10 8.08 -1.23 2.32
C ALA A 10 8.31 -1.01 3.81
N GLY A 11 9.37 -0.31 4.14
CA GLY A 11 9.74 -0.04 5.52
C GLY A 11 9.13 1.22 6.09
N PRO A 12 9.16 1.38 7.42
CA PRO A 12 8.64 2.58 8.07
C PRO A 12 9.35 3.84 7.57
N GLY A 13 8.59 4.89 7.35
CA GLY A 13 9.11 6.16 6.85
C GLY A 13 9.27 6.22 5.36
N GLN A 14 9.05 5.12 4.65
CA GLN A 14 9.21 5.09 3.21
C GLN A 14 7.97 5.64 2.51
N GLU A 15 8.21 6.49 1.51
CA GLU A 15 7.16 6.98 0.64
C GLU A 15 7.21 6.20 -0.68
N VAL A 16 6.07 5.70 -1.11
CA VAL A 16 5.98 4.88 -2.31
C VAL A 16 4.79 5.33 -3.14
N ARG A 17 4.81 4.96 -4.42
CA ARG A 17 3.69 5.21 -5.33
C ARG A 17 3.00 3.89 -5.64
N LEU A 18 1.69 3.88 -5.53
CA LEU A 18 0.91 2.70 -5.87
C LEU A 18 0.89 2.53 -7.37
N VAL A 19 1.30 1.35 -7.85
CA VAL A 19 1.38 1.05 -9.28
C VAL A 19 0.22 0.18 -9.71
N GLY A 20 -0.13 -0.81 -8.90
CA GLY A 20 -1.23 -1.70 -9.25
C GLY A 20 -1.62 -2.57 -8.08
N ILE A 21 -2.68 -3.33 -8.28
CA ILE A 21 -3.23 -4.20 -7.25
C ILE A 21 -3.41 -5.56 -7.86
N ARG A 22 -2.86 -6.58 -7.20
CA ARG A 22 -3.09 -7.97 -7.57
C ARG A 22 -4.37 -8.44 -6.93
N GLY A 23 -5.25 -9.00 -7.73
CA GLY A 23 -6.48 -9.53 -7.18
C GLY A 23 -7.65 -9.21 -8.07
N GLY A 24 -8.81 -9.69 -7.64
CA GLY A 24 -10.02 -9.52 -8.40
C GLY A 24 -10.64 -8.14 -8.24
N TRP A 25 -11.73 -7.97 -8.94
CA TRP A 25 -12.47 -6.72 -9.00
C TRP A 25 -12.90 -6.22 -7.61
N GLY A 26 -13.34 -7.14 -6.74
CA GLY A 26 -13.82 -6.75 -5.42
C GLY A 26 -12.75 -6.13 -4.54
N ILE A 27 -11.52 -6.67 -4.61
CA ILE A 27 -10.40 -6.13 -3.85
C ILE A 27 -10.03 -4.75 -4.36
N ARG A 28 -9.96 -4.59 -5.67
CA ARG A 28 -9.61 -3.30 -6.28
C ARG A 28 -10.62 -2.23 -5.90
N ARG A 29 -11.90 -2.57 -5.94
CA ARG A 29 -12.94 -1.63 -5.61
C ARG A 29 -12.89 -1.23 -4.14
N ARG A 30 -12.68 -2.21 -3.26
CA ARG A 30 -12.58 -1.93 -1.83
C ARG A 30 -11.42 -1.00 -1.52
N LEU A 31 -10.27 -1.23 -2.14
CA LEU A 31 -9.10 -0.39 -1.93
C LEU A 31 -9.30 1.00 -2.54
N ALA A 32 -9.96 1.08 -3.68
CA ALA A 32 -10.26 2.36 -4.30
C ALA A 32 -11.17 3.21 -3.41
N ASP A 33 -12.12 2.59 -2.75
CA ASP A 33 -13.00 3.28 -1.80
C ASP A 33 -12.22 3.88 -0.63
N MET A 34 -11.05 3.32 -0.33
CA MET A 34 -10.16 3.80 0.72
C MET A 34 -9.13 4.82 0.20
N GLY A 35 -9.21 5.17 -1.07
CA GLY A 35 -8.28 6.11 -1.68
C GLY A 35 -7.04 5.45 -2.27
N LEU A 36 -6.98 4.12 -2.30
CA LEU A 36 -5.81 3.39 -2.78
C LEU A 36 -6.00 3.01 -4.24
N THR A 37 -5.65 3.96 -5.11
CA THR A 37 -5.72 3.77 -6.56
C THR A 37 -4.34 3.95 -7.18
N PRO A 38 -4.11 3.37 -8.37
CA PRO A 38 -2.82 3.57 -9.04
C PRO A 38 -2.49 5.05 -9.22
N GLY A 39 -1.23 5.38 -8.94
CA GLY A 39 -0.75 6.75 -8.99
C GLY A 39 -0.73 7.47 -7.65
N GLU A 40 -1.43 6.96 -6.65
CA GLU A 40 -1.46 7.58 -5.33
C GLU A 40 -0.14 7.38 -4.61
N LYS A 41 0.27 8.42 -3.89
CA LYS A 41 1.41 8.32 -2.98
C LYS A 41 0.94 7.73 -1.66
N VAL A 42 1.73 6.82 -1.14
CA VAL A 42 1.44 6.14 0.13
C VAL A 42 2.66 6.25 1.01
N TRP A 43 2.46 6.64 2.25
CA TRP A 43 3.52 6.76 3.22
C TRP A 43 3.37 5.64 4.24
N VAL A 44 4.43 4.86 4.43
CA VAL A 44 4.40 3.81 5.45
C VAL A 44 4.74 4.46 6.79
N VAL A 45 3.76 4.50 7.68
CA VAL A 45 3.93 5.11 9.00
C VAL A 45 4.54 4.09 9.96
N GLN A 46 4.03 2.87 9.94
CA GLN A 46 4.48 1.84 10.85
C GLN A 46 4.34 0.47 10.19
N SER A 47 5.38 -0.34 10.30
CA SER A 47 5.40 -1.69 9.74
C SER A 47 6.27 -2.55 10.64
N GLY A 48 5.66 -3.54 11.27
CA GLY A 48 6.36 -4.49 12.10
C GLY A 48 6.50 -5.84 11.39
N PRO A 49 7.15 -6.81 12.06
CA PRO A 49 7.32 -8.15 11.49
C PRO A 49 5.99 -8.91 11.39
N SER A 50 5.02 -8.51 12.15
CA SER A 50 3.68 -9.11 12.12
C SER A 50 2.67 -8.01 12.41
N GLY A 51 1.41 -8.31 12.13
CA GLY A 51 0.34 -7.36 12.32
C GLY A 51 0.15 -6.44 11.13
N PRO A 52 -0.83 -5.55 11.20
CA PRO A 52 -1.16 -4.68 10.08
C PRO A 52 -0.11 -3.60 9.85
N LEU A 53 -0.04 -3.12 8.61
CA LEU A 53 0.72 -1.93 8.27
C LEU A 53 -0.15 -0.70 8.54
N LEU A 54 0.46 0.33 9.12
CA LEU A 54 -0.18 1.61 9.24
C LEU A 54 0.38 2.51 8.15
N ILE A 55 -0.50 3.02 7.29
CA ILE A 55 -0.11 3.86 6.17
C ILE A 55 -0.87 5.17 6.19
N ALA A 56 -0.30 6.17 5.54
CA ALA A 56 -0.95 7.45 5.34
C ALA A 56 -1.20 7.65 3.86
N VAL A 57 -2.43 7.98 3.51
CA VAL A 57 -2.84 8.30 2.14
C VAL A 57 -3.64 9.59 2.20
N ARG A 58 -3.14 10.63 1.53
CA ARG A 58 -3.76 11.96 1.60
C ARG A 58 -3.90 12.40 3.06
N ASP A 59 -5.10 12.71 3.50
CA ASP A 59 -5.35 13.17 4.86
C ASP A 59 -5.78 12.04 5.81
N SER A 60 -5.72 10.79 5.34
CA SER A 60 -6.21 9.65 6.10
C SER A 60 -5.09 8.73 6.49
N ARG A 61 -5.28 8.04 7.60
CA ARG A 61 -4.41 6.95 8.02
C ARG A 61 -5.21 5.68 8.04
N LEU A 62 -4.61 4.62 7.50
CA LEU A 62 -5.27 3.34 7.32
C LEU A 62 -4.41 2.24 7.90
N ALA A 63 -5.06 1.25 8.52
CA ALA A 63 -4.40 0.02 8.92
C ALA A 63 -4.76 -1.05 7.90
N LEU A 64 -3.75 -1.63 7.26
CA LEU A 64 -3.95 -2.69 6.27
C LEU A 64 -3.40 -4.00 6.79
N GLY A 65 -4.19 -5.06 6.69
CA GLY A 65 -3.69 -6.39 6.98
C GLY A 65 -2.57 -6.74 6.00
N ARG A 66 -1.65 -7.61 6.46
CA ARG A 66 -0.50 -7.99 5.63
C ARG A 66 -0.90 -8.69 4.36
N GLY A 67 -1.93 -9.52 4.40
CA GLY A 67 -2.40 -10.19 3.19
C GLY A 67 -2.87 -9.20 2.13
N MET A 68 -3.54 -8.15 2.55
CA MET A 68 -4.00 -7.11 1.65
C MET A 68 -2.81 -6.28 1.15
N ALA A 69 -1.91 -5.88 2.04
CA ALA A 69 -0.73 -5.11 1.67
C ALA A 69 0.17 -5.88 0.69
N HIS A 70 0.19 -7.21 0.79
CA HIS A 70 0.97 -8.04 -0.13
C HIS A 70 0.45 -7.97 -1.56
N LYS A 71 -0.80 -7.62 -1.76
CA LYS A 71 -1.42 -7.54 -3.08
C LYS A 71 -1.29 -6.17 -3.72
N ILE A 72 -0.83 -5.18 -2.98
CA ILE A 72 -0.66 -3.82 -3.48
C ILE A 72 0.78 -3.67 -3.97
N MET A 73 0.95 -3.41 -5.27
CA MET A 73 2.28 -3.25 -5.86
C MET A 73 2.64 -1.79 -5.89
N VAL A 74 3.83 -1.48 -5.39
CA VAL A 74 4.31 -0.11 -5.26
C VAL A 74 5.72 0.03 -5.81
N GLU A 75 6.12 1.26 -6.04
CA GLU A 75 7.49 1.60 -6.41
C GLU A 75 7.99 2.72 -5.50
N PRO A 76 9.29 2.75 -5.17
CA PRO A 76 9.85 3.85 -4.39
C PRO A 76 9.72 5.17 -5.15
N ILE A 77 9.57 6.23 -4.39
CA ILE A 77 9.56 7.58 -4.97
C ILE A 77 10.93 8.21 -4.83
#